data_466fb013ee0bc3786c868838835cae7a
#
_entry.id   466fb013ee0bc3786c868838835cae7a
#
_cell.length_a   1.000
_cell.length_b   1.000
_cell.length_c   1.000
_cell.angle_alpha   90.00
_cell.angle_beta   90.00
_cell.angle_gamma   90.00
#
_symmetry.space_group_name_H-M   'P 1'
#
loop_
_entity.id
_entity.type
_entity.pdbx_description
1 polymer ?
#
loop_
_entity_poly.entity_id
_entity_poly.type
_entity_poly.pdbx_seq_one_letter_code
_entity_poly.pdbx_strand_id
1 'polypeptide(L)'
;MTKPIAGTKTEQKLLQSYFAESAAYTRYTFYALQAAKENYFPVERIFNETAANELRHAKVFFKFLPGGAPLQVDVATNPGIIGDTASNLATAAEEELREGVDFYNEAAGIARSEGFDDIADHFEAVATIEKRHHDRFERYLKHIQDDTLWKRSEPVTWQCLVCGYEYTGTEPPKVCPACDHPYQHYIAIGDDDVE
;
A
#
# COMPACT_ATOMS: atom_id res chain seq x y z
N MET A 1 -30.76 -15.50 12.51
CA MET A 1 -29.66 -15.53 13.47
C MET A 1 -28.38 -15.60 12.65
N THR A 2 -27.47 -14.65 12.81
CA THR A 2 -26.18 -14.69 12.15
C THR A 2 -25.39 -15.90 12.67
N LYS A 3 -24.80 -16.68 11.77
CA LYS A 3 -23.97 -17.84 12.09
C LYS A 3 -22.79 -17.38 12.96
N PRO A 4 -22.45 -18.08 14.07
CA PRO A 4 -21.28 -17.73 14.86
C PRO A 4 -19.99 -17.99 14.08
N ILE A 5 -19.07 -17.02 14.12
CA ILE A 5 -17.79 -17.12 13.41
C ILE A 5 -16.73 -17.87 14.23
N ALA A 6 -16.91 -17.97 15.54
CA ALA A 6 -15.94 -18.56 16.45
C ALA A 6 -15.60 -20.03 16.07
N GLY A 7 -14.32 -20.34 15.98
CA GLY A 7 -13.80 -21.66 15.65
C GLY A 7 -13.82 -22.01 14.15
N THR A 8 -14.17 -21.06 13.28
CA THR A 8 -14.21 -21.26 11.83
C THR A 8 -12.85 -20.96 11.18
N LYS A 9 -12.64 -21.45 9.95
CA LYS A 9 -11.47 -21.05 9.15
C LYS A 9 -11.54 -19.58 8.77
N THR A 10 -12.74 -19.01 8.59
CA THR A 10 -12.94 -17.58 8.32
C THR A 10 -12.45 -16.74 9.47
N GLU A 11 -12.71 -17.13 10.74
CA GLU A 11 -12.14 -16.44 11.90
C GLU A 11 -10.60 -16.42 11.87
N GLN A 12 -9.96 -17.55 11.52
CA GLN A 12 -8.51 -17.64 11.40
C GLN A 12 -7.98 -16.70 10.28
N LYS A 13 -8.65 -16.69 9.12
CA LYS A 13 -8.27 -15.78 8.01
C LYS A 13 -8.43 -14.32 8.38
N LEU A 14 -9.49 -13.93 9.08
CA LEU A 14 -9.67 -12.56 9.59
C LEU A 14 -8.57 -12.16 10.57
N LEU A 15 -8.18 -13.05 11.47
CA LEU A 15 -7.13 -12.77 12.43
C LEU A 15 -5.75 -12.67 11.75
N GLN A 16 -5.46 -13.55 10.80
CA GLN A 16 -4.26 -13.48 9.95
C GLN A 16 -4.21 -12.16 9.19
N SER A 17 -5.32 -11.75 8.56
CA SER A 17 -5.44 -10.48 7.85
C SER A 17 -5.17 -9.28 8.76
N TYR A 18 -5.79 -9.24 9.93
CA TYR A 18 -5.57 -8.16 10.89
C TYR A 18 -4.08 -8.01 11.26
N PHE A 19 -3.36 -9.12 11.47
CA PHE A 19 -1.92 -9.08 11.75
C PHE A 19 -1.11 -8.68 10.52
N ALA A 20 -1.40 -9.21 9.34
CA ALA A 20 -0.71 -8.89 8.10
C ALA A 20 -0.80 -7.39 7.78
N GLU A 21 -2.00 -6.81 7.83
CA GLU A 21 -2.23 -5.40 7.59
C GLU A 21 -1.56 -4.51 8.64
N SER A 22 -1.57 -4.93 9.91
CA SER A 22 -0.88 -4.19 10.97
C SER A 22 0.65 -4.20 10.77
N ALA A 23 1.21 -5.30 10.26
CA ALA A 23 2.61 -5.41 9.91
C ALA A 23 2.95 -4.58 8.67
N ALA A 24 2.10 -4.61 7.64
CA ALA A 24 2.24 -3.81 6.41
C ALA A 24 2.21 -2.31 6.72
N TYR A 25 1.25 -1.85 7.53
CA TYR A 25 1.20 -0.47 8.03
C TYR A 25 2.53 -0.03 8.66
N THR A 26 3.09 -0.87 9.54
CA THR A 26 4.34 -0.57 10.24
C THR A 26 5.52 -0.56 9.27
N ARG A 27 5.60 -1.55 8.39
CA ARG A 27 6.65 -1.69 7.36
C ARG A 27 6.66 -0.50 6.41
N TYR A 28 5.52 -0.10 5.85
CA TYR A 28 5.43 1.02 4.94
C TYR A 28 5.71 2.37 5.60
N THR A 29 5.38 2.52 6.89
CA THR A 29 5.82 3.68 7.66
C THR A 29 7.36 3.77 7.74
N PHE A 30 8.05 2.64 7.92
CA PHE A 30 9.52 2.63 7.92
C PHE A 30 10.10 2.89 6.54
N TYR A 31 9.48 2.37 5.48
CA TYR A 31 9.90 2.59 4.10
C TYR A 31 9.70 4.05 3.67
N ALA A 32 8.62 4.70 4.11
CA ALA A 32 8.41 6.14 3.92
C ALA A 32 9.54 6.97 4.54
N LEU A 33 9.94 6.67 5.78
CA LEU A 33 11.05 7.35 6.45
C LEU A 33 12.39 7.16 5.72
N GLN A 34 12.62 6.00 5.11
CA GLN A 34 13.81 5.76 4.30
C GLN A 34 13.78 6.54 2.98
N ALA A 35 12.64 6.56 2.30
CA ALA A 35 12.47 7.35 1.07
C ALA A 35 12.72 8.86 1.33
N ALA A 36 12.21 9.38 2.45
CA ALA A 36 12.48 10.76 2.87
C ALA A 36 13.98 11.03 3.08
N LYS A 37 14.72 10.12 3.73
CA LYS A 37 16.19 10.25 3.91
C LYS A 37 16.95 10.29 2.60
N GLU A 38 16.45 9.58 1.59
CA GLU A 38 17.04 9.52 0.25
C GLU A 38 16.51 10.62 -0.68
N ASN A 39 15.66 11.53 -0.17
CA ASN A 39 15.00 12.61 -0.91
C ASN A 39 14.05 12.13 -2.02
N TYR A 40 13.48 10.95 -1.91
CA TYR A 40 12.42 10.45 -2.77
C TYR A 40 11.04 10.82 -2.20
N PHE A 41 10.72 12.12 -2.09
CA PHE A 41 9.48 12.60 -1.46
C PHE A 41 8.18 12.11 -2.14
N PRO A 42 8.10 11.92 -3.47
CA PRO A 42 6.95 11.23 -4.07
C PRO A 42 6.77 9.80 -3.54
N VAL A 43 7.87 9.05 -3.35
CA VAL A 43 7.83 7.68 -2.83
C VAL A 43 7.51 7.66 -1.34
N GLU A 44 8.02 8.60 -0.55
CA GLU A 44 7.60 8.81 0.84
C GLU A 44 6.08 8.97 0.92
N ARG A 45 5.51 9.81 0.04
CA ARG A 45 4.06 10.05 0.01
C ARG A 45 3.28 8.77 -0.27
N ILE A 46 3.63 8.02 -1.32
CA ILE A 46 2.87 6.80 -1.66
C ILE A 46 2.97 5.73 -0.57
N PHE A 47 4.13 5.58 0.09
CA PHE A 47 4.23 4.66 1.23
C PHE A 47 3.36 5.10 2.41
N ASN A 48 3.31 6.39 2.73
CA ASN A 48 2.46 6.91 3.80
C ASN A 48 0.95 6.73 3.47
N GLU A 49 0.56 6.98 2.23
CA GLU A 49 -0.82 6.77 1.77
C GLU A 49 -1.22 5.30 1.83
N THR A 50 -0.36 4.39 1.33
CA THR A 50 -0.58 2.95 1.41
C THR A 50 -0.66 2.51 2.87
N ALA A 51 0.29 2.91 3.73
CA ALA A 51 0.23 2.60 5.15
C ALA A 51 -1.11 3.01 5.79
N ALA A 52 -1.64 4.19 5.44
CA ALA A 52 -2.95 4.62 5.93
C ALA A 52 -4.08 3.72 5.44
N ASN A 53 -3.99 3.14 4.23
CA ASN A 53 -4.95 2.17 3.72
C ASN A 53 -4.88 0.86 4.50
N GLU A 54 -3.67 0.30 4.74
CA GLU A 54 -3.50 -0.94 5.52
C GLU A 54 -4.05 -0.82 6.95
N LEU A 55 -3.88 0.34 7.58
CA LEU A 55 -4.53 0.61 8.87
C LEU A 55 -6.06 0.55 8.78
N ARG A 56 -6.66 0.94 7.64
CA ARG A 56 -8.11 0.84 7.41
C ARG A 56 -8.55 -0.59 7.18
N HIS A 57 -7.79 -1.36 6.38
CA HIS A 57 -8.03 -2.79 6.16
C HIS A 57 -7.94 -3.57 7.47
N ALA A 58 -6.88 -3.37 8.26
CA ALA A 58 -6.74 -3.95 9.60
C ALA A 58 -7.97 -3.67 10.47
N LYS A 59 -8.48 -2.44 10.46
CA LYS A 59 -9.69 -2.06 11.22
C LYS A 59 -10.95 -2.77 10.72
N VAL A 60 -11.09 -3.00 9.43
CA VAL A 60 -12.23 -3.73 8.86
C VAL A 60 -12.21 -5.18 9.36
N PHE A 61 -11.09 -5.88 9.22
CA PHE A 61 -10.96 -7.26 9.68
C PHE A 61 -11.13 -7.39 11.19
N PHE A 62 -10.56 -6.46 11.95
CA PHE A 62 -10.74 -6.42 13.41
C PHE A 62 -12.22 -6.34 13.84
N LYS A 63 -13.06 -5.63 13.09
CA LYS A 63 -14.50 -5.49 13.42
C LYS A 63 -15.30 -6.78 13.25
N PHE A 64 -14.85 -7.69 12.39
CA PHE A 64 -15.48 -8.99 12.20
C PHE A 64 -15.07 -10.02 13.26
N LEU A 65 -13.95 -9.78 13.96
CA LEU A 65 -13.49 -10.69 15.01
C LEU A 65 -14.39 -10.61 16.24
N PRO A 66 -14.75 -11.76 16.85
CA PRO A 66 -15.46 -11.77 18.12
C PRO A 66 -14.52 -11.25 19.21
N GLY A 67 -14.90 -10.21 19.91
CA GLY A 67 -14.11 -9.70 21.03
C GLY A 67 -14.17 -10.59 22.27
N GLY A 68 -13.32 -10.31 23.26
CA GLY A 68 -13.49 -10.75 24.65
C GLY A 68 -12.70 -11.99 25.08
N ALA A 69 -12.09 -12.76 24.19
CA ALA A 69 -11.20 -13.87 24.54
C ALA A 69 -9.94 -13.86 23.68
N PRO A 70 -8.78 -14.35 24.18
CA PRO A 70 -7.60 -14.54 23.37
C PRO A 70 -7.87 -15.55 22.25
N LEU A 71 -7.46 -15.20 21.03
CA LEU A 71 -7.45 -16.10 19.86
C LEU A 71 -6.01 -16.48 19.53
N GLN A 72 -5.79 -17.73 19.16
CA GLN A 72 -4.50 -18.20 18.66
C GLN A 72 -4.54 -18.28 17.14
N VAL A 73 -3.46 -17.81 16.50
CA VAL A 73 -3.29 -17.88 15.06
C VAL A 73 -1.82 -18.12 14.73
N ASP A 74 -1.59 -18.98 13.74
CA ASP A 74 -0.27 -19.11 13.12
C ASP A 74 -0.18 -18.08 11.99
N VAL A 75 0.78 -17.17 12.12
CA VAL A 75 1.07 -16.14 11.12
C VAL A 75 2.44 -16.41 10.53
N ALA A 76 2.48 -16.71 9.24
CA ALA A 76 3.72 -16.72 8.47
C ALA A 76 3.79 -15.39 7.70
N THR A 77 4.68 -14.51 8.10
CA THR A 77 4.91 -13.23 7.41
C THR A 77 6.39 -12.98 7.24
N ASN A 78 6.75 -12.31 6.15
CA ASN A 78 8.08 -11.78 5.97
C ASN A 78 8.18 -10.44 6.74
N PRO A 79 9.02 -10.32 7.76
CA PRO A 79 9.14 -9.05 8.49
C PRO A 79 9.73 -7.94 7.61
N GLY A 80 10.36 -8.29 6.49
CA GLY A 80 11.08 -7.35 5.64
C GLY A 80 12.38 -6.85 6.27
N ILE A 81 13.11 -6.07 5.49
CA ILE A 81 14.27 -5.28 5.94
C ILE A 81 14.09 -3.86 5.43
N ILE A 82 14.67 -2.88 6.10
CA ILE A 82 14.76 -1.53 5.57
C ILE A 82 16.01 -1.46 4.69
N GLY A 83 15.80 -1.55 3.37
CA GLY A 83 16.81 -1.36 2.34
C GLY A 83 16.84 0.09 1.82
N ASP A 84 17.44 0.31 0.65
CA ASP A 84 17.25 1.54 -0.09
C ASP A 84 15.81 1.64 -0.65
N THR A 85 15.43 2.82 -1.13
CA THR A 85 14.06 3.09 -1.60
C THR A 85 13.64 2.13 -2.73
N ALA A 86 14.52 1.81 -3.67
CA ALA A 86 14.20 0.89 -4.77
C ALA A 86 13.97 -0.55 -4.25
N SER A 87 14.83 -1.04 -3.36
CA SER A 87 14.67 -2.36 -2.73
C SER A 87 13.39 -2.44 -1.90
N ASN A 88 13.03 -1.37 -1.19
CA ASN A 88 11.79 -1.29 -0.40
C ASN A 88 10.55 -1.33 -1.29
N LEU A 89 10.56 -0.63 -2.44
CA LEU A 89 9.47 -0.67 -3.43
C LEU A 89 9.32 -2.08 -4.03
N ALA A 90 10.43 -2.74 -4.39
CA ALA A 90 10.39 -4.10 -4.93
C ALA A 90 9.79 -5.09 -3.91
N THR A 91 10.24 -5.02 -2.66
CA THR A 91 9.70 -5.85 -1.58
C THR A 91 8.22 -5.57 -1.37
N ALA A 92 7.81 -4.31 -1.32
CA ALA A 92 6.41 -3.93 -1.15
C ALA A 92 5.54 -4.47 -2.29
N ALA A 93 5.95 -4.29 -3.55
CA ALA A 93 5.20 -4.80 -4.69
C ALA A 93 5.02 -6.33 -4.65
N GLU A 94 6.08 -7.08 -4.32
CA GLU A 94 6.00 -8.55 -4.18
C GLU A 94 5.01 -8.97 -3.07
N GLU A 95 5.08 -8.32 -1.91
CA GLU A 95 4.22 -8.65 -0.77
C GLU A 95 2.74 -8.33 -1.05
N GLU A 96 2.43 -7.20 -1.71
CA GLU A 96 1.07 -6.86 -2.12
C GLU A 96 0.45 -7.91 -3.06
N LEU A 97 1.23 -8.46 -3.97
CA LEU A 97 0.75 -9.50 -4.87
C LEU A 97 0.53 -10.83 -4.12
N ARG A 98 1.52 -11.26 -3.35
CA ARG A 98 1.54 -12.56 -2.68
C ARG A 98 0.67 -12.62 -1.43
N GLU A 99 0.83 -11.65 -0.52
CA GLU A 99 0.12 -11.60 0.76
C GLU A 99 -1.25 -10.93 0.61
N GLY A 100 -1.36 -9.94 -0.27
CA GLY A 100 -2.61 -9.25 -0.54
C GLY A 100 -3.51 -10.03 -1.49
N VAL A 101 -3.17 -10.05 -2.78
CA VAL A 101 -4.09 -10.57 -3.82
C VAL A 101 -4.35 -12.07 -3.66
N ASP A 102 -3.31 -12.89 -3.59
CA ASP A 102 -3.47 -14.35 -3.58
C ASP A 102 -4.12 -14.84 -2.29
N PHE A 103 -3.66 -14.31 -1.15
CA PHE A 103 -4.20 -14.68 0.15
C PHE A 103 -5.66 -14.27 0.32
N TYR A 104 -6.05 -13.05 -0.09
CA TYR A 104 -7.43 -12.58 0.08
C TYR A 104 -8.41 -13.28 -0.86
N ASN A 105 -8.01 -13.66 -2.07
CA ASN A 105 -8.84 -14.49 -2.94
C ASN A 105 -9.10 -15.88 -2.33
N GLU A 106 -8.08 -16.50 -1.72
CA GLU A 106 -8.25 -17.75 -0.98
C GLU A 106 -9.19 -17.56 0.23
N ALA A 107 -8.97 -16.50 1.02
CA ALA A 107 -9.77 -16.19 2.20
C ALA A 107 -11.25 -15.96 1.86
N ALA A 108 -11.54 -15.27 0.76
CA ALA A 108 -12.89 -15.06 0.25
C ALA A 108 -13.58 -16.38 -0.09
N GLY A 109 -12.87 -17.30 -0.80
CA GLY A 109 -13.38 -18.62 -1.11
C GLY A 109 -13.74 -19.44 0.14
N ILE A 110 -12.89 -19.38 1.19
CA ILE A 110 -13.14 -20.02 2.47
C ILE A 110 -14.37 -19.40 3.15
N ALA A 111 -14.47 -18.09 3.23
CA ALA A 111 -15.58 -17.40 3.86
C ALA A 111 -16.92 -17.74 3.18
N ARG A 112 -16.98 -17.75 1.85
CA ARG A 112 -18.18 -18.20 1.09
C ARG A 112 -18.54 -19.64 1.39
N SER A 113 -17.55 -20.55 1.40
CA SER A 113 -17.80 -21.98 1.69
C SER A 113 -18.37 -22.21 3.10
N GLU A 114 -18.05 -21.32 4.03
CA GLU A 114 -18.56 -21.34 5.39
C GLU A 114 -19.84 -20.49 5.58
N GLY A 115 -20.35 -19.83 4.52
CA GLY A 115 -21.60 -19.05 4.52
C GLY A 115 -21.46 -17.64 5.14
N PHE A 116 -20.30 -17.03 5.04
CA PHE A 116 -19.99 -15.65 5.45
C PHE A 116 -19.78 -14.77 4.21
N ASP A 117 -20.84 -14.59 3.41
CA ASP A 117 -20.76 -13.90 2.12
C ASP A 117 -20.34 -12.42 2.26
N ASP A 118 -20.81 -11.73 3.29
CA ASP A 118 -20.43 -10.35 3.59
C ASP A 118 -18.93 -10.21 3.90
N ILE A 119 -18.33 -11.17 4.59
CA ILE A 119 -16.90 -11.21 4.86
C ILE A 119 -16.12 -11.54 3.59
N ALA A 120 -16.62 -12.45 2.77
CA ALA A 120 -16.00 -12.79 1.49
C ALA A 120 -15.96 -11.58 0.56
N ASP A 121 -17.05 -10.81 0.48
CA ASP A 121 -17.10 -9.57 -0.32
C ASP A 121 -16.05 -8.55 0.13
N HIS A 122 -15.77 -8.45 1.44
CA HIS A 122 -14.70 -7.58 1.95
C HIS A 122 -13.31 -8.08 1.56
N PHE A 123 -13.04 -9.39 1.64
CA PHE A 123 -11.77 -9.94 1.19
C PHE A 123 -11.53 -9.68 -0.30
N GLU A 124 -12.54 -9.89 -1.16
CA GLU A 124 -12.45 -9.62 -2.60
C GLU A 124 -12.21 -8.13 -2.89
N ALA A 125 -12.90 -7.24 -2.16
CA ALA A 125 -12.71 -5.80 -2.31
C ALA A 125 -11.30 -5.37 -1.90
N VAL A 126 -10.76 -5.90 -0.80
CA VAL A 126 -9.39 -5.61 -0.36
C VAL A 126 -8.40 -6.15 -1.39
N ALA A 127 -8.53 -7.38 -1.88
CA ALA A 127 -7.66 -7.94 -2.93
C ALA A 127 -7.56 -7.01 -4.16
N THR A 128 -8.65 -6.33 -4.53
CA THR A 128 -8.64 -5.35 -5.63
C THR A 128 -7.79 -4.12 -5.31
N ILE A 129 -7.77 -3.69 -4.05
CA ILE A 129 -6.95 -2.55 -3.61
C ILE A 129 -5.48 -2.94 -3.56
N GLU A 130 -5.14 -4.14 -3.04
CA GLU A 130 -3.76 -4.63 -2.98
C GLU A 130 -3.14 -4.77 -4.37
N LYS A 131 -3.94 -5.16 -5.37
CA LYS A 131 -3.49 -5.13 -6.77
C LYS A 131 -3.11 -3.72 -7.24
N ARG A 132 -3.84 -2.68 -6.83
CA ARG A 132 -3.50 -1.29 -7.13
C ARG A 132 -2.24 -0.83 -6.39
N HIS A 133 -2.07 -1.23 -5.12
CA HIS A 133 -0.85 -0.96 -4.36
C HIS A 133 0.36 -1.58 -5.04
N HIS A 134 0.27 -2.87 -5.45
CA HIS A 134 1.29 -3.55 -6.23
C HIS A 134 1.66 -2.75 -7.49
N ASP A 135 0.67 -2.42 -8.35
CA ASP A 135 0.90 -1.73 -9.61
C ASP A 135 1.52 -0.33 -9.40
N ARG A 136 1.13 0.35 -8.33
CA ARG A 136 1.73 1.63 -7.95
C ARG A 136 3.18 1.48 -7.52
N PHE A 137 3.52 0.53 -6.66
CA PHE A 137 4.90 0.28 -6.23
C PHE A 137 5.80 -0.12 -7.40
N GLU A 138 5.34 -1.00 -8.28
CA GLU A 138 6.06 -1.39 -9.51
C GLU A 138 6.32 -0.17 -10.42
N ARG A 139 5.35 0.71 -10.59
CA ARG A 139 5.50 1.92 -11.39
C ARG A 139 6.57 2.85 -10.84
N TYR A 140 6.57 3.12 -9.55
CA TYR A 140 7.57 3.97 -8.92
C TYR A 140 8.95 3.32 -8.87
N LEU A 141 9.03 2.02 -8.68
CA LEU A 141 10.26 1.26 -8.82
C LEU A 141 10.85 1.44 -10.22
N LYS A 142 10.01 1.27 -11.25
CA LYS A 142 10.43 1.47 -12.63
C LYS A 142 10.89 2.91 -12.89
N HIS A 143 10.22 3.91 -12.37
CA HIS A 143 10.65 5.30 -12.49
C HIS A 143 12.03 5.56 -11.87
N ILE A 144 12.36 4.92 -10.74
CA ILE A 144 13.69 5.02 -10.15
C ILE A 144 14.73 4.30 -11.01
N GLN A 145 14.45 3.09 -11.47
CA GLN A 145 15.37 2.28 -12.27
C GLN A 145 15.69 2.92 -13.63
N ASP A 146 14.71 3.56 -14.26
CA ASP A 146 14.83 4.20 -15.57
C ASP A 146 15.29 5.68 -15.47
N ASP A 147 15.54 6.21 -14.27
CA ASP A 147 15.85 7.64 -14.03
C ASP A 147 14.77 8.59 -14.60
N THR A 148 13.51 8.19 -14.45
CA THR A 148 12.36 8.93 -14.99
C THR A 148 11.44 9.51 -13.93
N LEU A 149 11.74 9.38 -12.63
CA LEU A 149 10.88 9.88 -11.55
C LEU A 149 10.60 11.38 -11.67
N TRP A 150 11.59 12.17 -12.10
CA TRP A 150 11.47 13.62 -12.34
C TRP A 150 11.77 13.99 -13.80
N LYS A 151 11.60 13.05 -14.73
CA LYS A 151 11.83 13.29 -16.14
C LYS A 151 10.84 12.52 -16.99
N ARG A 152 10.31 13.18 -18.03
CA ARG A 152 9.39 12.57 -19.00
C ARG A 152 9.85 12.91 -20.43
N SER A 153 9.50 12.05 -21.38
CA SER A 153 9.72 12.30 -22.82
C SER A 153 8.83 13.41 -23.37
N GLU A 154 7.63 13.56 -22.80
CA GLU A 154 6.65 14.56 -23.15
C GLU A 154 6.32 15.44 -21.94
N PRO A 155 5.86 16.69 -22.15
CA PRO A 155 5.46 17.56 -21.05
C PRO A 155 4.30 16.95 -20.23
N VAL A 156 4.46 16.95 -18.92
CA VAL A 156 3.43 16.57 -17.94
C VAL A 156 3.24 17.69 -16.92
N THR A 157 2.18 17.63 -16.15
CA THR A 157 1.97 18.56 -15.05
C THR A 157 2.66 18.03 -13.77
N TRP A 158 3.60 18.80 -13.27
CA TRP A 158 4.30 18.57 -12.02
C TRP A 158 3.66 19.39 -10.91
N GLN A 159 3.36 18.76 -9.78
CA GLN A 159 2.84 19.43 -8.60
C GLN A 159 3.85 19.38 -7.44
N CYS A 160 4.12 20.54 -6.84
CA CYS A 160 4.93 20.63 -5.64
C CYS A 160 4.15 20.05 -4.44
N LEU A 161 4.67 19.02 -3.81
CA LEU A 161 4.05 18.35 -2.64
C LEU A 161 3.98 19.24 -1.39
N VAL A 162 4.77 20.33 -1.36
CA VAL A 162 4.80 21.22 -0.20
C VAL A 162 3.75 22.32 -0.29
N CYS A 163 3.59 22.96 -1.47
CA CYS A 163 2.73 24.14 -1.59
C CYS A 163 1.63 24.03 -2.66
N GLY A 164 1.61 22.92 -3.42
CA GLY A 164 0.61 22.72 -4.47
C GLY A 164 0.88 23.49 -5.77
N TYR A 165 2.02 24.19 -5.92
CA TYR A 165 2.35 24.87 -7.16
C TYR A 165 2.48 23.88 -8.31
N GLU A 166 1.86 24.20 -9.44
CA GLU A 166 1.87 23.36 -10.63
C GLU A 166 2.72 23.97 -11.75
N TYR A 167 3.39 23.10 -12.50
CA TYR A 167 4.25 23.45 -13.63
C TYR A 167 4.13 22.39 -14.72
N THR A 168 4.03 22.81 -15.98
CA THR A 168 3.99 21.88 -17.12
C THR A 168 5.34 21.90 -17.84
N GLY A 169 5.95 20.73 -18.00
CA GLY A 169 7.24 20.54 -18.67
C GLY A 169 7.69 19.09 -18.63
N THR A 170 8.80 18.80 -19.30
CA THR A 170 9.42 17.45 -19.29
C THR A 170 10.18 17.15 -18.01
N GLU A 171 10.52 18.16 -17.23
CA GLU A 171 11.18 18.09 -15.91
C GLU A 171 10.56 19.18 -15.00
N PRO A 172 10.45 18.96 -13.69
CA PRO A 172 10.01 20.02 -12.79
C PRO A 172 11.06 21.13 -12.65
N PRO A 173 10.68 22.33 -12.18
CA PRO A 173 11.65 23.38 -11.84
C PRO A 173 12.66 22.87 -10.83
N LYS A 174 13.95 23.23 -10.97
CA LYS A 174 15.00 22.84 -10.01
C LYS A 174 14.71 23.29 -8.58
N VAL A 175 14.03 24.42 -8.45
CA VAL A 175 13.57 25.01 -7.19
C VAL A 175 12.15 25.52 -7.43
N CYS A 176 11.25 25.24 -6.52
CA CYS A 176 9.87 25.69 -6.60
C CYS A 176 9.79 27.22 -6.48
N PRO A 177 9.23 27.94 -7.47
CA PRO A 177 9.19 29.40 -7.45
C PRO A 177 8.24 29.97 -6.38
N ALA A 178 7.39 29.14 -5.77
CA ALA A 178 6.42 29.56 -4.76
C ALA A 178 6.88 29.32 -3.31
N CYS A 179 7.76 28.31 -3.07
CA CYS A 179 8.13 27.93 -1.71
C CYS A 179 9.60 27.51 -1.52
N ASP A 180 10.42 27.71 -2.53
CA ASP A 180 11.87 27.47 -2.52
C ASP A 180 12.32 26.02 -2.23
N HIS A 181 11.41 25.04 -2.26
CA HIS A 181 11.77 23.63 -2.11
C HIS A 181 12.38 23.08 -3.40
N PRO A 182 13.36 22.16 -3.30
CA PRO A 182 14.01 21.58 -4.46
C PRO A 182 13.10 20.61 -5.23
N TYR A 183 13.48 20.29 -6.47
CA TYR A 183 12.70 19.50 -7.42
C TYR A 183 12.26 18.10 -6.90
N GLN A 184 12.99 17.55 -5.94
CA GLN A 184 12.65 16.25 -5.32
C GLN A 184 11.28 16.25 -4.64
N HIS A 185 10.71 17.43 -4.34
CA HIS A 185 9.36 17.59 -3.81
C HIS A 185 8.28 17.68 -4.89
N TYR A 186 8.59 17.41 -6.16
CA TYR A 186 7.57 17.40 -7.20
C TYR A 186 7.15 15.98 -7.55
N ILE A 187 5.84 15.83 -7.80
CA ILE A 187 5.22 14.61 -8.34
C ILE A 187 4.55 14.95 -9.68
N ALA A 188 4.59 14.03 -10.64
CA ALA A 188 3.80 14.16 -11.86
C ALA A 188 2.33 13.84 -11.56
N ILE A 189 1.41 14.76 -11.92
CA ILE A 189 -0.02 14.50 -11.78
C ILE A 189 -0.42 13.43 -12.80
N GLY A 190 -1.20 12.44 -12.36
CA GLY A 190 -1.62 11.31 -13.18
C GLY A 190 -0.75 10.06 -13.03
N ASP A 191 0.43 10.14 -12.40
CA ASP A 191 1.24 8.93 -12.16
C ASP A 191 0.55 7.95 -11.17
N ASP A 192 -0.34 8.44 -10.32
CA ASP A 192 -1.10 7.62 -9.37
C ASP A 192 -2.48 7.20 -9.91
N ASP A 193 -2.91 7.77 -11.05
CA ASP A 193 -4.17 7.39 -11.69
C ASP A 193 -3.95 6.04 -12.40
N VAL A 194 -4.55 5.00 -11.86
CA VAL A 194 -4.65 3.69 -12.50
C VAL A 194 -5.86 3.74 -13.42
N GLU A 195 -5.62 3.68 -14.75
CA GLU A 195 -6.71 3.42 -15.70
C GLU A 195 -7.37 2.05 -15.48
#